data_bca878d64533ae02725b4c94fba31e29
#
_entry.id   bca878d64533ae02725b4c94fba31e29
#
_cell.length_a   1.000
_cell.length_b   1.000
_cell.length_c   1.000
_cell.angle_alpha   90.00
_cell.angle_beta   90.00
_cell.angle_gamma   90.00
#
_symmetry.space_group_name_H-M   'P 1'
#
loop_
_entity.id
_entity.type
_entity.pdbx_description
1 polymer ?
#
loop_
_entity_poly.entity_id
_entity_poly.type
_entity_poly.pdbx_seq_one_letter_code
_entity_poly.pdbx_strand_id
1 'polypeptide(L)'
;EEVMVSITDNQLDIYKESVNYLTGYKYLCNEQLASKLIGLLAYQQYMQSKGEKVKVDKAIRPIIHRLTNHQNKHQLWSWWGNSENTSFWMSAHILRALKMAQDAGYPVELNLNGLKVEYAHTRPYRGMKLEDIEILHALHEWKVEADYSSAVRLLEPFVRQLEQKEDSLANRNKYYRPLSYLKEKLLLWEIKQQVDSVNVGDSVRPYLKKDMLEGVYCDDGRRTYYWEGNQMINTLIAYRIIKND
;
A
#
# COMPACT_ATOMS: atom_id res chain seq x y z
N GLU A 1 -13.90 27.33 -22.97
CA GLU A 1 -13.83 26.24 -21.95
C GLU A 1 -14.95 26.48 -20.95
N GLU A 2 -15.91 25.55 -20.87
CA GLU A 2 -16.95 25.58 -19.84
C GLU A 2 -16.38 24.93 -18.57
N VAL A 3 -16.42 25.67 -17.47
CA VAL A 3 -16.09 25.14 -16.14
C VAL A 3 -17.40 24.75 -15.47
N MET A 4 -17.64 23.45 -15.29
CA MET A 4 -18.78 22.95 -14.54
C MET A 4 -18.39 22.80 -13.07
N VAL A 5 -19.05 23.55 -12.18
CA VAL A 5 -18.92 23.41 -10.73
C VAL A 5 -20.12 22.64 -10.23
N SER A 6 -19.89 21.45 -9.70
CA SER A 6 -20.92 20.65 -9.02
C SER A 6 -20.74 20.75 -7.51
N ILE A 7 -21.77 21.11 -6.80
CA ILE A 7 -21.81 21.09 -5.32
C ILE A 7 -22.73 19.95 -4.93
N THR A 8 -22.16 18.93 -4.27
CA THR A 8 -22.93 17.80 -3.75
C THR A 8 -22.61 17.61 -2.27
N ASP A 9 -23.63 17.35 -1.47
CA ASP A 9 -23.53 16.96 -0.06
C ASP A 9 -23.45 15.44 0.13
N ASN A 10 -23.53 14.69 -0.97
CA ASN A 10 -23.55 13.24 -0.97
C ASN A 10 -22.20 12.65 -1.41
N GLN A 11 -21.37 12.23 -0.45
CA GLN A 11 -20.10 11.55 -0.70
C GLN A 11 -20.27 10.30 -1.60
N LEU A 12 -21.45 9.67 -1.61
CA LEU A 12 -21.76 8.51 -2.44
C LEU A 12 -21.64 8.81 -3.93
N ASP A 13 -22.07 9.99 -4.36
CA ASP A 13 -22.04 10.36 -5.78
C ASP A 13 -20.60 10.53 -6.27
N ILE A 14 -19.71 11.08 -5.44
CA ILE A 14 -18.26 11.17 -5.73
C ILE A 14 -17.67 9.77 -5.90
N TYR A 15 -18.02 8.82 -5.03
CA TYR A 15 -17.57 7.42 -5.17
C TYR A 15 -18.10 6.76 -6.44
N LYS A 16 -19.38 6.94 -6.76
CA LYS A 16 -19.98 6.41 -7.99
C LYS A 16 -19.30 6.95 -9.25
N GLU A 17 -19.07 8.26 -9.31
CA GLU A 17 -18.39 8.89 -10.44
C GLU A 17 -16.95 8.38 -10.57
N SER A 18 -16.21 8.28 -9.49
CA SER A 18 -14.84 7.73 -9.48
C SER A 18 -14.80 6.28 -9.94
N VAL A 19 -15.73 5.44 -9.49
CA VAL A 19 -15.84 4.04 -9.92
C VAL A 19 -16.23 3.97 -11.40
N ASN A 20 -17.16 4.79 -11.87
CA ASN A 20 -17.55 4.85 -13.28
C ASN A 20 -16.37 5.28 -14.16
N TYR A 21 -15.60 6.28 -13.74
CA TYR A 21 -14.38 6.69 -14.43
C TYR A 21 -13.38 5.54 -14.53
N LEU A 22 -13.07 4.89 -13.40
CA LEU A 22 -12.17 3.74 -13.35
C LEU A 22 -12.67 2.57 -14.21
N THR A 23 -13.99 2.30 -14.24
CA THR A 23 -14.55 1.22 -15.03
C THR A 23 -14.52 1.49 -16.53
N GLY A 24 -14.62 2.75 -16.93
CA GLY A 24 -14.58 3.18 -18.34
C GLY A 24 -13.19 3.23 -18.96
N TYR A 25 -12.12 3.17 -18.15
CA TYR A 25 -10.76 3.28 -18.64
C TYR A 25 -10.34 2.06 -19.45
N LYS A 26 -9.92 2.28 -20.72
CA LYS A 26 -9.69 1.19 -21.70
C LYS A 26 -8.27 0.62 -21.69
N TYR A 27 -7.28 1.44 -21.38
CA TYR A 27 -5.86 1.04 -21.40
C TYR A 27 -5.42 0.75 -19.97
N LEU A 28 -5.27 -0.54 -19.65
CA LEU A 28 -5.01 -0.96 -18.30
C LEU A 28 -3.64 -1.65 -18.23
N CYS A 29 -2.63 -0.95 -17.73
CA CYS A 29 -1.42 -1.57 -17.23
C CYS A 29 -1.73 -2.33 -15.91
N ASN A 30 -0.77 -3.08 -15.40
CA ASN A 30 -0.99 -3.87 -14.18
C ASN A 30 -1.28 -2.99 -12.96
N GLU A 31 -0.68 -1.79 -12.88
CA GLU A 31 -1.00 -0.80 -11.83
C GLU A 31 -2.48 -0.37 -11.91
N GLN A 32 -2.92 0.04 -13.08
CA GLN A 32 -4.30 0.50 -13.27
C GLN A 32 -5.33 -0.61 -13.03
N LEU A 33 -5.00 -1.86 -13.37
CA LEU A 33 -5.84 -3.02 -13.01
C LEU A 33 -5.94 -3.18 -11.49
N ALA A 34 -4.82 -3.10 -10.77
CA ALA A 34 -4.80 -3.22 -9.32
C ALA A 34 -5.56 -2.07 -8.65
N SER A 35 -5.32 -0.83 -9.07
CA SER A 35 -6.02 0.36 -8.56
C SER A 35 -7.53 0.29 -8.84
N LYS A 36 -7.94 -0.18 -10.03
CA LYS A 36 -9.34 -0.44 -10.36
C LYS A 36 -9.96 -1.51 -9.46
N LEU A 37 -9.23 -2.59 -9.21
CA LEU A 37 -9.68 -3.66 -8.30
C LEU A 37 -9.93 -3.12 -6.89
N ILE A 38 -8.98 -2.36 -6.34
CA ILE A 38 -9.11 -1.72 -5.02
C ILE A 38 -10.34 -0.81 -4.98
N GLY A 39 -10.51 0.06 -5.99
CA GLY A 39 -11.65 0.97 -6.06
C GLY A 39 -13.00 0.25 -6.09
N LEU A 40 -13.12 -0.83 -6.88
CA LEU A 40 -14.33 -1.65 -6.96
C LEU A 40 -14.64 -2.38 -5.64
N LEU A 41 -13.62 -2.94 -4.99
CA LEU A 41 -13.76 -3.60 -3.68
C LEU A 41 -14.15 -2.61 -2.59
N ALA A 42 -13.52 -1.45 -2.54
CA ALA A 42 -13.87 -0.41 -1.58
C ALA A 42 -15.31 0.09 -1.78
N TYR A 43 -15.75 0.28 -3.02
CA TYR A 43 -17.13 0.63 -3.34
C TYR A 43 -18.11 -0.47 -2.90
N GLN A 44 -17.81 -1.73 -3.18
CA GLN A 44 -18.64 -2.86 -2.75
C GLN A 44 -18.77 -2.88 -1.22
N GLN A 45 -17.68 -2.75 -0.50
CA GLN A 45 -17.67 -2.74 0.97
C GLN A 45 -18.47 -1.57 1.54
N TYR A 46 -18.30 -0.37 0.96
CA TYR A 46 -19.04 0.81 1.37
C TYR A 46 -20.56 0.63 1.19
N MET A 47 -20.99 0.13 0.02
CA MET A 47 -22.42 -0.11 -0.23
C MET A 47 -22.99 -1.19 0.70
N GLN A 48 -22.23 -2.26 0.95
CA GLN A 48 -22.62 -3.29 1.93
C GLN A 48 -22.79 -2.73 3.33
N SER A 49 -21.92 -1.80 3.77
CA SER A 49 -22.05 -1.14 5.07
C SER A 49 -23.32 -0.28 5.19
N LYS A 50 -23.87 0.15 4.06
CA LYS A 50 -25.18 0.85 3.97
C LYS A 50 -26.38 -0.10 3.79
N GLY A 51 -26.16 -1.41 3.78
CA GLY A 51 -27.20 -2.40 3.53
C GLY A 51 -27.58 -2.55 2.04
N GLU A 52 -26.83 -1.92 1.15
CA GLU A 52 -27.08 -1.95 -0.29
C GLU A 52 -26.23 -3.02 -0.99
N LYS A 53 -26.82 -3.69 -1.98
CA LYS A 53 -26.12 -4.67 -2.83
C LYS A 53 -25.76 -4.04 -4.17
N VAL A 54 -24.49 -4.12 -4.56
CA VAL A 54 -24.00 -3.69 -5.87
C VAL A 54 -23.49 -4.86 -6.70
N LYS A 55 -23.71 -4.79 -8.02
CA LYS A 55 -23.33 -5.86 -8.96
C LYS A 55 -21.99 -5.54 -9.61
N VAL A 56 -20.90 -5.62 -8.84
CA VAL A 56 -19.53 -5.36 -9.33
C VAL A 56 -18.74 -6.63 -9.68
N ASP A 57 -19.23 -7.81 -9.37
CA ASP A 57 -18.56 -9.10 -9.60
C ASP A 57 -18.11 -9.29 -11.04
N LYS A 58 -18.96 -8.88 -12.00
CA LYS A 58 -18.65 -8.97 -13.44
C LYS A 58 -17.43 -8.11 -13.84
N ALA A 59 -17.14 -7.06 -13.08
CA ALA A 59 -15.97 -6.23 -13.30
C ALA A 59 -14.76 -6.73 -12.51
N ILE A 60 -14.94 -7.23 -11.28
CA ILE A 60 -13.88 -7.70 -10.38
C ILE A 60 -13.21 -8.97 -10.89
N ARG A 61 -14.00 -10.03 -11.19
CA ARG A 61 -13.45 -11.34 -11.58
C ARG A 61 -12.50 -11.31 -12.78
N PRO A 62 -12.80 -10.61 -13.90
CA PRO A 62 -11.85 -10.51 -15.01
C PRO A 62 -10.54 -9.80 -14.64
N ILE A 63 -10.58 -8.83 -13.72
CA ILE A 63 -9.37 -8.13 -13.28
C ILE A 63 -8.49 -9.09 -12.47
N ILE A 64 -9.06 -9.82 -11.52
CA ILE A 64 -8.33 -10.84 -10.74
C ILE A 64 -7.67 -11.84 -11.70
N HIS A 65 -8.45 -12.44 -12.60
CA HIS A 65 -7.95 -13.41 -13.57
C HIS A 65 -6.81 -12.82 -14.43
N ARG A 66 -6.94 -11.57 -14.88
CA ARG A 66 -5.90 -10.93 -15.68
C ARG A 66 -4.63 -10.67 -14.86
N LEU A 67 -4.75 -10.17 -13.62
CA LEU A 67 -3.59 -9.94 -12.76
C LEU A 67 -2.88 -11.24 -12.40
N THR A 68 -3.60 -12.32 -12.08
CA THR A 68 -2.98 -13.62 -11.79
C THR A 68 -2.25 -14.20 -13.02
N ASN A 69 -2.81 -14.06 -14.22
CA ASN A 69 -2.17 -14.50 -15.46
C ASN A 69 -0.98 -13.61 -15.90
N HIS A 70 -0.89 -12.39 -15.39
CA HIS A 70 0.24 -11.49 -15.65
C HIS A 70 1.41 -11.68 -14.70
N GLN A 71 1.33 -12.63 -13.77
CA GLN A 71 2.45 -13.03 -12.93
C GLN A 71 3.57 -13.59 -13.83
N ASN A 72 4.78 -13.03 -13.73
CA ASN A 72 5.91 -13.43 -14.56
C ASN A 72 6.64 -14.66 -13.98
N LYS A 73 7.70 -15.11 -14.65
CA LYS A 73 8.50 -16.27 -14.18
C LYS A 73 9.15 -16.08 -12.81
N HIS A 74 9.32 -14.82 -12.35
CA HIS A 74 9.81 -14.47 -11.01
C HIS A 74 8.69 -14.39 -9.99
N GLN A 75 7.45 -14.79 -10.36
CA GLN A 75 6.24 -14.76 -9.53
C GLN A 75 5.84 -13.34 -9.06
N LEU A 76 6.27 -12.35 -9.80
CA LEU A 76 6.02 -10.94 -9.57
C LEU A 76 5.44 -10.29 -10.84
N TRP A 77 5.32 -8.97 -10.85
CA TRP A 77 4.71 -8.23 -11.95
C TRP A 77 5.62 -7.16 -12.51
N SER A 78 5.41 -6.87 -13.78
CA SER A 78 5.93 -5.73 -14.53
C SER A 78 4.81 -4.71 -14.76
N TRP A 79 5.11 -3.62 -15.46
CA TRP A 79 4.10 -2.63 -15.86
C TRP A 79 3.07 -3.21 -16.84
N TRP A 80 3.49 -4.08 -17.76
CA TRP A 80 2.66 -4.60 -18.83
C TRP A 80 2.77 -6.13 -18.93
N GLY A 81 1.62 -6.79 -18.91
CA GLY A 81 1.55 -8.24 -19.05
C GLY A 81 2.47 -8.97 -18.07
N ASN A 82 3.07 -10.06 -18.54
CA ASN A 82 3.97 -10.93 -17.77
C ASN A 82 5.45 -10.72 -18.13
N SER A 83 5.85 -9.52 -18.55
CA SER A 83 7.24 -9.18 -18.86
C SER A 83 8.19 -9.50 -17.70
N GLU A 84 9.42 -9.89 -18.01
CA GLU A 84 10.45 -10.23 -17.02
C GLU A 84 11.00 -9.02 -16.24
N ASN A 85 10.75 -7.80 -16.72
CA ASN A 85 11.17 -6.57 -16.07
C ASN A 85 10.34 -6.31 -14.80
N THR A 86 10.68 -6.99 -13.72
CA THR A 86 9.97 -6.95 -12.46
C THR A 86 10.07 -5.58 -11.80
N SER A 87 8.93 -5.04 -11.36
CA SER A 87 8.83 -3.88 -10.49
C SER A 87 8.33 -4.32 -9.12
N PHE A 88 9.13 -4.06 -8.07
CA PHE A 88 8.77 -4.46 -6.71
C PHE A 88 7.63 -3.64 -6.13
N TRP A 89 7.67 -2.34 -6.36
CA TRP A 89 6.56 -1.46 -5.99
C TRP A 89 5.24 -1.91 -6.63
N MET A 90 5.27 -2.16 -7.94
CA MET A 90 4.11 -2.66 -8.68
C MET A 90 3.61 -3.98 -8.11
N SER A 91 4.53 -4.91 -7.86
CA SER A 91 4.21 -6.23 -7.33
C SER A 91 3.60 -6.14 -5.93
N ALA A 92 4.11 -5.27 -5.06
CA ALA A 92 3.52 -5.01 -3.75
C ALA A 92 2.09 -4.45 -3.86
N HIS A 93 1.88 -3.49 -4.77
CA HIS A 93 0.56 -2.91 -5.01
C HIS A 93 -0.46 -3.95 -5.51
N ILE A 94 -0.05 -4.81 -6.46
CA ILE A 94 -0.90 -5.89 -6.99
C ILE A 94 -1.19 -6.94 -5.91
N LEU A 95 -0.19 -7.35 -5.14
CA LEU A 95 -0.38 -8.29 -4.05
C LEU A 95 -1.40 -7.79 -3.02
N ARG A 96 -1.34 -6.49 -2.65
CA ARG A 96 -2.33 -5.88 -1.76
C ARG A 96 -3.72 -5.87 -2.37
N ALA A 97 -3.85 -5.50 -3.65
CA ALA A 97 -5.13 -5.51 -4.34
C ALA A 97 -5.77 -6.91 -4.39
N LEU A 98 -4.96 -7.94 -4.70
CA LEU A 98 -5.39 -9.32 -4.74
C LEU A 98 -5.70 -9.87 -3.34
N LYS A 99 -4.95 -9.44 -2.30
CA LYS A 99 -5.26 -9.78 -0.91
C LYS A 99 -6.60 -9.21 -0.48
N MET A 100 -6.87 -7.94 -0.80
CA MET A 100 -8.19 -7.34 -0.54
C MET A 100 -9.32 -8.12 -1.23
N ALA A 101 -9.10 -8.59 -2.47
CA ALA A 101 -10.08 -9.41 -3.17
C ALA A 101 -10.29 -10.76 -2.48
N GLN A 102 -9.22 -11.42 -2.04
CA GLN A 102 -9.31 -12.68 -1.29
C GLN A 102 -10.08 -12.49 0.02
N ASP A 103 -9.78 -11.42 0.76
CA ASP A 103 -10.45 -11.09 2.03
C ASP A 103 -11.94 -10.72 1.83
N ALA A 104 -12.30 -10.20 0.65
CA ALA A 104 -13.69 -9.98 0.22
C ALA A 104 -14.40 -11.25 -0.28
N GLY A 105 -13.74 -12.42 -0.24
CA GLY A 105 -14.32 -13.72 -0.62
C GLY A 105 -14.18 -14.09 -2.08
N TYR A 106 -13.37 -13.36 -2.87
CA TYR A 106 -13.09 -13.77 -4.25
C TYR A 106 -11.98 -14.82 -4.28
N PRO A 107 -12.08 -15.85 -5.14
CA PRO A 107 -11.00 -16.82 -5.32
C PRO A 107 -9.80 -16.12 -5.98
N VAL A 108 -8.65 -16.23 -5.35
CA VAL A 108 -7.36 -15.73 -5.85
C VAL A 108 -6.34 -16.83 -5.76
N GLU A 109 -5.85 -17.29 -6.92
CA GLU A 109 -4.83 -18.32 -7.01
C GLU A 109 -3.51 -17.69 -7.44
N LEU A 110 -2.52 -17.71 -6.57
CA LEU A 110 -1.18 -17.19 -6.81
C LEU A 110 -0.12 -18.26 -6.58
N ASN A 111 0.88 -18.27 -7.44
CA ASN A 111 2.09 -19.03 -7.20
C ASN A 111 3.12 -18.15 -6.49
N LEU A 112 3.25 -18.30 -5.18
CA LEU A 112 4.22 -17.54 -4.36
C LEU A 112 5.35 -18.43 -3.82
N ASN A 113 5.40 -19.72 -4.21
CA ASN A 113 6.32 -20.70 -3.64
C ASN A 113 7.81 -20.42 -3.91
N GLY A 114 8.14 -19.72 -4.98
CA GLY A 114 9.54 -19.37 -5.32
C GLY A 114 10.03 -18.07 -4.67
N LEU A 115 9.15 -17.29 -4.08
CA LEU A 115 9.52 -16.01 -3.45
C LEU A 115 10.21 -16.19 -2.08
N LYS A 116 10.21 -17.41 -1.54
CA LYS A 116 10.67 -17.74 -0.18
C LYS A 116 12.10 -17.33 0.17
N VAL A 117 12.98 -17.15 -0.79
CA VAL A 117 14.43 -17.18 -0.53
C VAL A 117 15.16 -15.94 -1.05
N GLU A 118 14.78 -15.40 -2.20
CA GLU A 118 15.58 -14.35 -2.85
C GLU A 118 15.51 -12.99 -2.15
N TYR A 119 14.41 -12.68 -1.45
CA TYR A 119 14.20 -11.37 -0.87
C TYR A 119 14.92 -11.12 0.45
N ALA A 120 15.12 -12.17 1.24
CA ALA A 120 15.82 -12.06 2.51
C ALA A 120 17.36 -12.14 2.37
N HIS A 121 17.88 -12.73 1.27
CA HIS A 121 19.30 -13.06 1.16
C HIS A 121 20.05 -12.42 -0.02
N THR A 122 19.39 -11.92 -1.06
CA THR A 122 20.09 -11.52 -2.29
C THR A 122 20.36 -10.03 -2.43
N ARG A 123 19.90 -9.18 -1.51
CA ARG A 123 20.00 -7.72 -1.67
C ARG A 123 21.12 -6.96 -0.99
N PRO A 124 21.99 -7.52 -0.14
CA PRO A 124 23.16 -6.77 0.31
C PRO A 124 24.04 -6.25 -0.85
N TYR A 125 23.97 -6.90 -2.01
CA TYR A 125 24.78 -6.53 -3.19
C TYR A 125 24.14 -5.47 -4.12
N ARG A 126 22.83 -5.18 -4.00
CA ARG A 126 22.14 -4.20 -4.86
C ARG A 126 21.79 -2.89 -4.16
N GLY A 127 22.08 -2.76 -2.87
CA GLY A 127 21.62 -1.66 -2.04
C GLY A 127 20.14 -1.80 -1.65
N MET A 128 19.79 -1.42 -0.44
CA MET A 128 18.42 -1.38 0.07
C MET A 128 17.64 -0.25 -0.58
N LYS A 129 16.36 -0.49 -0.86
CA LYS A 129 15.43 0.49 -1.42
C LYS A 129 14.14 0.52 -0.61
N LEU A 130 13.41 1.62 -0.69
CA LEU A 130 12.10 1.74 -0.01
C LEU A 130 11.09 0.72 -0.53
N GLU A 131 11.13 0.40 -1.82
CA GLU A 131 10.27 -0.64 -2.40
C GLU A 131 10.50 -2.05 -1.82
N ASP A 132 11.64 -2.30 -1.14
CA ASP A 132 11.91 -3.56 -0.45
C ASP A 132 11.02 -3.71 0.78
N ILE A 133 10.69 -2.60 1.45
CA ILE A 133 9.77 -2.57 2.59
C ILE A 133 8.34 -2.87 2.10
N GLU A 134 7.95 -2.28 0.98
CA GLU A 134 6.63 -2.47 0.39
C GLU A 134 6.38 -3.94 0.04
N ILE A 135 7.33 -4.56 -0.67
CA ILE A 135 7.19 -5.96 -1.07
C ILE A 135 7.27 -6.89 0.13
N LEU A 136 8.15 -6.62 1.09
CA LEU A 136 8.26 -7.41 2.32
C LEU A 136 6.94 -7.43 3.09
N HIS A 137 6.31 -6.26 3.24
CA HIS A 137 5.01 -6.15 3.90
C HIS A 137 3.93 -6.91 3.15
N ALA A 138 3.84 -6.75 1.83
CA ALA A 138 2.85 -7.46 1.02
C ALA A 138 3.03 -9.00 1.10
N LEU A 139 4.28 -9.50 1.08
CA LEU A 139 4.56 -10.93 1.26
C LEU A 139 4.17 -11.42 2.66
N HIS A 140 4.37 -10.60 3.68
CA HIS A 140 3.95 -10.92 5.04
C HIS A 140 2.41 -11.04 5.14
N GLU A 141 1.64 -10.15 4.51
CA GLU A 141 0.17 -10.24 4.45
C GLU A 141 -0.30 -11.56 3.77
N TRP A 142 0.45 -12.04 2.77
CA TRP A 142 0.22 -13.32 2.10
C TRP A 142 0.77 -14.53 2.85
N LYS A 143 1.34 -14.35 4.05
CA LYS A 143 1.94 -15.39 4.88
C LYS A 143 3.00 -16.22 4.14
N VAL A 144 3.74 -15.57 3.23
CA VAL A 144 4.89 -16.17 2.59
C VAL A 144 5.97 -16.40 3.63
N GLU A 145 6.55 -17.59 3.66
CA GLU A 145 7.58 -17.95 4.64
C GLU A 145 8.88 -17.18 4.37
N ALA A 146 9.33 -16.38 5.32
CA ALA A 146 10.59 -15.63 5.27
C ALA A 146 11.05 -15.26 6.69
N ASP A 147 12.33 -14.89 6.85
CA ASP A 147 12.85 -14.35 8.10
C ASP A 147 12.54 -12.83 8.20
N TYR A 148 11.30 -12.52 8.52
CA TYR A 148 10.83 -11.15 8.64
C TYR A 148 11.52 -10.37 9.76
N SER A 149 11.84 -11.00 10.90
CA SER A 149 12.54 -10.35 12.01
C SER A 149 13.92 -9.86 11.59
N SER A 150 14.69 -10.68 10.86
CA SER A 150 15.99 -10.28 10.34
C SER A 150 15.86 -9.19 9.27
N ALA A 151 14.86 -9.28 8.38
CA ALA A 151 14.61 -8.26 7.37
C ALA A 151 14.25 -6.91 8.00
N VAL A 152 13.38 -6.87 9.01
CA VAL A 152 13.02 -5.65 9.75
C VAL A 152 14.25 -5.06 10.44
N ARG A 153 15.07 -5.87 11.12
CA ARG A 153 16.32 -5.42 11.76
C ARG A 153 17.30 -4.76 10.78
N LEU A 154 17.31 -5.17 9.53
CA LEU A 154 18.15 -4.55 8.49
C LEU A 154 17.54 -3.27 7.93
N LEU A 155 16.22 -3.23 7.75
CA LEU A 155 15.53 -2.12 7.08
C LEU A 155 15.24 -0.94 8.03
N GLU A 156 15.00 -1.16 9.32
CA GLU A 156 14.82 -0.06 10.29
C GLU A 156 16.02 0.91 10.33
N PRO A 157 17.30 0.45 10.45
CA PRO A 157 18.44 1.35 10.36
C PRO A 157 18.57 2.05 9.03
N PHE A 158 18.23 1.40 7.92
CA PHE A 158 18.24 2.02 6.59
C PHE A 158 17.28 3.21 6.52
N VAL A 159 16.02 3.04 6.97
CA VAL A 159 15.06 4.15 7.01
C VAL A 159 15.55 5.28 7.92
N ARG A 160 16.12 4.95 9.07
CA ARG A 160 16.69 5.95 9.99
C ARG A 160 17.85 6.73 9.35
N GLN A 161 18.71 6.09 8.57
CA GLN A 161 19.78 6.77 7.84
C GLN A 161 19.23 7.75 6.79
N LEU A 162 18.13 7.37 6.09
CA LEU A 162 17.46 8.27 5.16
C LEU A 162 16.89 9.50 5.89
N GLU A 163 16.21 9.32 7.02
CA GLU A 163 15.69 10.42 7.84
C GLU A 163 16.81 11.36 8.30
N GLN A 164 17.92 10.82 8.81
CA GLN A 164 19.08 11.61 9.25
C GLN A 164 19.69 12.43 8.11
N LYS A 165 19.73 11.87 6.90
CA LYS A 165 20.19 12.60 5.71
C LYS A 165 19.25 13.77 5.39
N GLU A 166 17.96 13.56 5.43
CA GLU A 166 16.95 14.61 5.22
C GLU A 166 17.08 15.74 6.27
N ASP A 167 17.23 15.38 7.55
CA ASP A 167 17.44 16.33 8.63
C ASP A 167 18.73 17.14 8.46
N SER A 168 19.80 16.49 8.03
CA SER A 168 21.06 17.18 7.72
C SER A 168 20.90 18.20 6.58
N LEU A 169 20.11 17.86 5.55
CA LEU A 169 19.82 18.80 4.45
C LEU A 169 18.96 19.98 4.93
N ALA A 170 17.95 19.71 5.75
CA ALA A 170 17.10 20.75 6.33
C ALA A 170 17.88 21.71 7.24
N ASN A 171 18.83 21.21 8.04
CA ASN A 171 19.69 22.01 8.89
C ASN A 171 20.65 22.92 8.10
N ARG A 172 21.04 22.52 6.88
CA ARG A 172 21.92 23.31 6.00
C ARG A 172 21.16 24.33 5.15
N ASN A 173 19.88 24.09 4.90
CA ASN A 173 19.06 24.93 4.03
C ASN A 173 17.66 25.13 4.64
N LYS A 174 17.39 26.31 5.18
CA LYS A 174 16.12 26.66 5.83
C LYS A 174 14.89 26.55 4.92
N TYR A 175 15.07 26.52 3.61
CA TYR A 175 14.00 26.36 2.63
C TYR A 175 13.80 24.89 2.22
N TYR A 176 14.68 24.01 2.66
CA TYR A 176 14.53 22.59 2.39
C TYR A 176 13.43 21.99 3.26
N ARG A 177 12.53 21.26 2.63
CA ARG A 177 11.47 20.52 3.32
C ARG A 177 11.84 19.04 3.30
N PRO A 178 12.18 18.44 4.46
CA PRO A 178 12.59 17.05 4.52
C PRO A 178 11.49 16.12 4.07
N LEU A 179 11.88 15.01 3.46
CA LEU A 179 10.97 13.95 3.05
C LEU A 179 10.54 13.11 4.25
N SER A 180 9.28 12.65 4.21
CA SER A 180 8.72 11.70 5.16
C SER A 180 9.04 10.27 4.72
N TYR A 181 9.39 9.44 5.69
CA TYR A 181 9.48 7.98 5.59
C TYR A 181 8.55 7.31 6.61
N LEU A 182 7.52 8.02 7.04
CA LEU A 182 6.61 7.53 8.06
C LEU A 182 5.85 6.27 7.59
N LYS A 183 5.44 6.22 6.32
CA LYS A 183 4.79 5.04 5.75
C LYS A 183 5.66 3.79 5.91
N GLU A 184 6.93 3.89 5.52
CA GLU A 184 7.88 2.79 5.59
C GLU A 184 8.11 2.32 7.02
N LYS A 185 8.21 3.25 7.97
CA LYS A 185 8.31 2.93 9.41
C LYS A 185 7.07 2.20 9.91
N LEU A 186 5.90 2.68 9.56
CA LEU A 186 4.63 2.05 9.95
C LEU A 186 4.51 0.62 9.38
N LEU A 187 4.89 0.40 8.12
CA LEU A 187 4.89 -0.95 7.52
C LEU A 187 5.86 -1.90 8.26
N LEU A 188 7.06 -1.42 8.61
CA LEU A 188 8.02 -2.22 9.37
C LEU A 188 7.52 -2.51 10.80
N TRP A 189 6.90 -1.55 11.46
CA TRP A 189 6.31 -1.74 12.79
C TRP A 189 5.13 -2.69 12.77
N GLU A 190 4.29 -2.66 11.76
CA GLU A 190 3.18 -3.61 11.60
C GLU A 190 3.71 -5.05 11.45
N ILE A 191 4.76 -5.28 10.65
CA ILE A 191 5.42 -6.59 10.56
C ILE A 191 6.00 -6.99 11.93
N LYS A 192 6.76 -6.10 12.56
CA LYS A 192 7.44 -6.35 13.84
C LYS A 192 6.46 -6.71 14.95
N GLN A 193 5.34 -6.02 15.06
CA GLN A 193 4.29 -6.31 16.04
C GLN A 193 3.78 -7.74 15.88
N GLN A 194 3.55 -8.18 14.64
CA GLN A 194 2.98 -9.49 14.36
C GLN A 194 3.99 -10.63 14.47
N VAL A 195 5.25 -10.39 14.10
CA VAL A 195 6.30 -11.43 14.08
C VAL A 195 6.98 -11.59 15.44
N ASP A 196 7.35 -10.47 16.07
CA ASP A 196 8.10 -10.46 17.33
C ASP A 196 7.18 -10.33 18.54
N SER A 197 5.86 -10.21 18.34
CA SER A 197 4.85 -10.03 19.40
C SER A 197 5.18 -8.87 20.35
N VAL A 198 5.72 -7.78 19.81
CA VAL A 198 6.09 -6.58 20.56
C VAL A 198 5.05 -5.49 20.38
N ASN A 199 4.73 -4.79 21.48
CA ASN A 199 3.89 -3.60 21.40
C ASN A 199 4.66 -2.46 20.71
N VAL A 200 4.13 -1.95 19.61
CA VAL A 200 4.70 -0.82 18.86
C VAL A 200 3.80 0.43 18.89
N GLY A 201 2.65 0.37 19.57
CA GLY A 201 1.70 1.48 19.66
C GLY A 201 2.34 2.74 20.21
N ASP A 202 3.20 2.62 21.21
CA ASP A 202 3.94 3.75 21.76
C ASP A 202 4.86 4.43 20.73
N SER A 203 5.36 3.69 19.74
CA SER A 203 6.15 4.23 18.64
C SER A 203 5.27 4.99 17.63
N VAL A 204 4.00 4.63 17.51
CA VAL A 204 3.03 5.28 16.59
C VAL A 204 2.42 6.54 17.21
N ARG A 205 2.11 6.53 18.53
CA ARG A 205 1.41 7.61 19.24
C ARG A 205 1.96 9.03 18.98
N PRO A 206 3.30 9.27 18.92
CA PRO A 206 3.85 10.60 18.65
C PRO A 206 3.45 11.20 17.30
N TYR A 207 3.02 10.37 16.34
CA TYR A 207 2.61 10.78 15.01
C TYR A 207 1.09 10.99 14.87
N LEU A 208 0.31 10.68 15.93
CA LEU A 208 -1.12 10.90 15.92
C LEU A 208 -1.42 12.38 16.19
N LYS A 209 -2.20 12.97 15.31
CA LYS A 209 -2.65 14.37 15.38
C LYS A 209 -4.17 14.43 15.33
N LYS A 210 -4.75 15.51 15.84
CA LYS A 210 -6.16 15.80 15.72
C LYS A 210 -6.39 16.93 14.73
N ASP A 211 -7.46 16.82 13.95
CA ASP A 211 -7.96 17.93 13.14
C ASP A 211 -8.95 18.81 13.91
N MET A 212 -9.49 19.82 13.25
CA MET A 212 -10.45 20.76 13.86
C MET A 212 -11.80 20.12 14.21
N LEU A 213 -12.11 18.94 13.67
CA LEU A 213 -13.33 18.17 13.90
C LEU A 213 -13.11 16.99 14.85
N GLU A 214 -12.02 17.02 15.62
CA GLU A 214 -11.60 15.93 16.53
C GLU A 214 -11.26 14.61 15.81
N GLY A 215 -11.16 14.59 14.49
CA GLY A 215 -10.68 13.46 13.72
C GLY A 215 -9.20 13.20 14.00
N VAL A 216 -8.83 11.92 14.16
CA VAL A 216 -7.43 11.53 14.41
C VAL A 216 -6.78 11.05 13.11
N TYR A 217 -5.61 11.57 12.81
CA TYR A 217 -4.81 11.18 11.66
C TYR A 217 -3.33 11.01 12.03
N CYS A 218 -2.59 10.27 11.22
CA CYS A 218 -1.17 9.97 11.43
C CYS A 218 -0.28 10.74 10.45
N ASP A 219 0.59 11.59 10.98
CA ASP A 219 1.43 12.48 10.17
C ASP A 219 2.67 12.96 10.95
N ASP A 220 3.83 13.00 10.30
CA ASP A 220 5.09 13.55 10.86
C ASP A 220 5.33 15.02 10.48
N GLY A 221 4.44 15.63 9.69
CA GLY A 221 4.56 17.01 9.22
C GLY A 221 5.60 17.21 8.12
N ARG A 222 6.19 16.15 7.60
CA ARG A 222 7.18 16.21 6.52
C ARG A 222 6.52 16.08 5.15
N ARG A 223 7.24 16.44 4.09
CA ARG A 223 6.77 16.31 2.71
C ARG A 223 6.81 14.85 2.27
N THR A 224 5.75 14.38 1.66
CA THR A 224 5.74 13.07 1.00
C THR A 224 6.35 13.17 -0.41
N TYR A 225 7.17 12.19 -0.80
CA TYR A 225 7.74 12.13 -2.14
C TYR A 225 6.74 11.56 -3.15
N TYR A 226 6.00 10.54 -2.73
CA TYR A 226 5.00 9.86 -3.53
C TYR A 226 3.60 10.14 -3.00
N TRP A 227 2.63 10.20 -3.89
CA TRP A 227 1.21 10.32 -3.55
C TRP A 227 0.69 9.22 -2.60
N GLU A 228 1.35 8.05 -2.60
CA GLU A 228 1.02 6.92 -1.71
C GLU A 228 1.45 7.09 -0.26
N GLY A 229 2.39 7.97 0.04
CA GLY A 229 2.84 8.26 1.40
C GLY A 229 2.00 9.30 2.12
N ASN A 230 0.76 9.52 1.69
CA ASN A 230 -0.11 10.56 2.23
C ASN A 230 -0.68 10.21 3.63
N GLN A 231 -1.23 11.22 4.30
CA GLN A 231 -1.81 11.12 5.65
C GLN A 231 -2.88 10.02 5.75
N MET A 232 -3.68 9.80 4.70
CA MET A 232 -4.74 8.79 4.71
C MET A 232 -4.14 7.38 4.82
N ILE A 233 -3.15 7.05 4.00
CA ILE A 233 -2.46 5.75 4.03
C ILE A 233 -1.77 5.55 5.37
N ASN A 234 -1.03 6.55 5.86
CA ASN A 234 -0.39 6.50 7.17
C ASN A 234 -1.39 6.26 8.30
N THR A 235 -2.53 6.94 8.24
CA THR A 235 -3.61 6.78 9.25
C THR A 235 -4.20 5.38 9.23
N LEU A 236 -4.42 4.79 8.05
CA LEU A 236 -4.95 3.43 7.93
C LEU A 236 -3.98 2.39 8.49
N ILE A 237 -2.66 2.52 8.22
CA ILE A 237 -1.65 1.60 8.76
C ILE A 237 -1.55 1.78 10.28
N ALA A 238 -1.46 3.02 10.76
CA ALA A 238 -1.42 3.34 12.18
C ALA A 238 -2.64 2.79 12.94
N TYR A 239 -3.83 2.91 12.35
CA TYR A 239 -5.06 2.33 12.92
C TYR A 239 -4.97 0.81 13.06
N ARG A 240 -4.45 0.10 12.04
CA ARG A 240 -4.28 -1.38 12.13
C ARG A 240 -3.32 -1.77 13.26
N ILE A 241 -2.20 -1.04 13.40
CA ILE A 241 -1.24 -1.27 14.47
C ILE A 241 -1.90 -1.08 15.84
N ILE A 242 -2.55 0.07 16.07
CA ILE A 242 -3.15 0.41 17.38
C ILE A 242 -4.33 -0.50 17.74
N LYS A 243 -5.11 -0.93 16.74
CA LYS A 243 -6.23 -1.84 16.96
C LYS A 243 -5.77 -3.23 17.43
N ASN A 244 -4.57 -3.64 17.07
CA ASN A 244 -3.98 -4.94 17.41
C ASN A 244 -3.01 -4.85 18.61
N ASP A 245 -2.93 -3.68 19.25
CA ASP A 245 -2.14 -3.39 20.44
C ASP A 245 -2.96 -3.67 21.73
#